data_05e95c74e8ad20d010fb6e300e6de3e0
#
_entry.id   05e95c74e8ad20d010fb6e300e6de3e0
#
_cell.length_a   1.000
_cell.length_b   1.000
_cell.length_c   1.000
_cell.angle_alpha   90.00
_cell.angle_beta   90.00
_cell.angle_gamma   90.00
#
_symmetry.space_group_name_H-M   'P 1'
#
loop_
_entity.id
_entity.type
_entity.pdbx_description
1 polymer ?
#
loop_
_entity_poly.entity_id
_entity_poly.type
_entity_poly.pdbx_seq_one_letter_code
_entity_poly.pdbx_strand_id
1 'polypeptide(L)'
;MKYDFDLVVIGSGAAGVAAAKQAARQRQKVAIIEKARLGGSEVQTRDVPYAASLHFSHLYSQAVYGSRFGLSSTSLRFNYPTVAHWRERVVEKVSGELRHELQTLGIEVYRGRAHFISQHEISVGREGRLSARKFLIATGAEVHDSGITGMENVPYLTPNDALHVERPPKTVMIVGGGASGVELAQYFSELGSKVAIAELSERLLPKEDEEVGQVVEQYFAKRFDVKVLTQTRVVAIERDSVSAKVIFLRNGQEKLVRVETVVIATGSSPAVDLGLENAGVELKKDGSIQVDKTLQTTARNIFAAGDVIGLNESGVSSTERAAYEGDLAARNMFSRSPAPVNYGGFVRMTNTDPQIAVVGMTEDDLLKRDRKYNSIVLPLSEATASKTQDFKMGFIKMISGKDGRILGATIMAPGASEIIQEIAVMVRYGFSVAEIANSPHVASSWSDLVRLAAKELL
;
A
#
# COMPACT_ATOMS: atom_id res chain seq x y z
N MET A 1 -14.87 -4.69 -38.19
CA MET A 1 -13.38 -4.76 -38.17
C MET A 1 -12.97 -6.01 -37.43
N LYS A 2 -11.93 -6.70 -37.88
CA LYS A 2 -11.34 -7.85 -37.19
C LYS A 2 -10.20 -7.27 -36.36
N TYR A 3 -10.30 -7.38 -35.02
CA TYR A 3 -9.26 -6.96 -34.09
C TYR A 3 -8.30 -8.13 -33.81
N ASP A 4 -7.06 -7.83 -33.40
CA ASP A 4 -6.08 -8.84 -33.01
C ASP A 4 -6.48 -9.50 -31.67
N PHE A 5 -7.07 -8.70 -30.75
CA PHE A 5 -7.49 -9.12 -29.41
C PHE A 5 -8.90 -8.61 -29.06
N ASP A 6 -9.59 -9.33 -28.18
CA ASP A 6 -10.82 -8.84 -27.54
C ASP A 6 -10.50 -7.83 -26.45
N LEU A 7 -9.38 -8.05 -25.71
CA LEU A 7 -8.89 -7.17 -24.67
C LEU A 7 -7.36 -7.03 -24.75
N VAL A 8 -6.89 -5.79 -24.76
CA VAL A 8 -5.49 -5.47 -24.45
C VAL A 8 -5.42 -4.75 -23.12
N VAL A 9 -4.59 -5.27 -22.22
CA VAL A 9 -4.32 -4.72 -20.88
C VAL A 9 -2.97 -4.02 -20.91
N ILE A 10 -2.92 -2.78 -20.47
CA ILE A 10 -1.70 -1.96 -20.39
C ILE A 10 -1.22 -1.91 -18.94
N GLY A 11 -0.18 -2.66 -18.62
CA GLY A 11 0.38 -2.87 -17.28
C GLY A 11 0.02 -4.25 -16.71
N SER A 12 1.01 -4.90 -16.09
CA SER A 12 0.91 -6.23 -15.48
C SER A 12 0.92 -6.20 -13.95
N GLY A 13 0.55 -5.07 -13.34
CA GLY A 13 0.31 -5.00 -11.89
C GLY A 13 -0.98 -5.72 -11.48
N ALA A 14 -1.34 -5.65 -10.20
CA ALA A 14 -2.50 -6.34 -9.63
C ALA A 14 -3.80 -6.15 -10.45
N ALA A 15 -4.12 -4.90 -10.84
CA ALA A 15 -5.31 -4.62 -11.64
C ALA A 15 -5.24 -5.27 -13.02
N GLY A 16 -4.10 -5.15 -13.71
CA GLY A 16 -3.94 -5.69 -15.06
C GLY A 16 -3.98 -7.21 -15.09
N VAL A 17 -3.30 -7.86 -14.15
CA VAL A 17 -3.28 -9.32 -14.01
C VAL A 17 -4.68 -9.86 -13.69
N ALA A 18 -5.37 -9.25 -12.72
CA ALA A 18 -6.72 -9.67 -12.36
C ALA A 18 -7.70 -9.56 -13.54
N ALA A 19 -7.63 -8.44 -14.27
CA ALA A 19 -8.46 -8.24 -15.45
C ALA A 19 -8.16 -9.22 -16.58
N ALA A 20 -6.89 -9.45 -16.88
CA ALA A 20 -6.49 -10.38 -17.94
C ALA A 20 -6.95 -11.82 -17.63
N LYS A 21 -6.75 -12.28 -16.40
CA LYS A 21 -7.22 -13.59 -15.92
C LYS A 21 -8.74 -13.70 -16.02
N GLN A 22 -9.47 -12.67 -15.59
CA GLN A 22 -10.94 -12.66 -15.63
C GLN A 22 -11.46 -12.70 -17.07
N ALA A 23 -10.90 -11.90 -17.98
CA ALA A 23 -11.29 -11.89 -19.38
C ALA A 23 -10.97 -13.23 -20.08
N ALA A 24 -9.80 -13.82 -19.82
CA ALA A 24 -9.43 -15.13 -20.35
C ALA A 24 -10.39 -16.24 -19.88
N ARG A 25 -10.80 -16.23 -18.59
CA ARG A 25 -11.85 -17.15 -18.07
C ARG A 25 -13.20 -16.96 -18.77
N GLN A 26 -13.49 -15.76 -19.28
CA GLN A 26 -14.65 -15.47 -20.11
C GLN A 26 -14.41 -15.81 -21.60
N ARG A 27 -13.33 -16.54 -21.91
CA ARG A 27 -12.96 -16.99 -23.26
C ARG A 27 -12.65 -15.84 -24.24
N GLN A 28 -12.21 -14.69 -23.71
CA GLN A 28 -11.75 -13.59 -24.55
C GLN A 28 -10.28 -13.83 -24.95
N LYS A 29 -9.89 -13.38 -26.14
CA LYS A 29 -8.48 -13.35 -26.57
C LYS A 29 -7.81 -12.13 -25.93
N VAL A 30 -6.80 -12.34 -25.08
CA VAL A 30 -6.21 -11.30 -24.21
C VAL A 30 -4.72 -11.14 -24.46
N ALA A 31 -4.26 -9.88 -24.51
CA ALA A 31 -2.85 -9.53 -24.41
C ALA A 31 -2.59 -8.60 -23.23
N ILE A 32 -1.42 -8.75 -22.60
CA ILE A 32 -0.87 -7.81 -21.62
C ILE A 32 0.36 -7.11 -22.22
N ILE A 33 0.43 -5.80 -22.06
CA ILE A 33 1.62 -5.01 -22.40
C ILE A 33 2.33 -4.62 -21.12
N GLU A 34 3.64 -4.95 -21.01
CA GLU A 34 4.43 -4.64 -19.84
C GLU A 34 5.77 -3.98 -20.23
N LYS A 35 6.04 -2.81 -19.67
CA LYS A 35 7.27 -2.04 -19.95
C LYS A 35 8.51 -2.58 -19.23
N ALA A 36 8.31 -3.29 -18.13
CA ALA A 36 9.37 -3.75 -17.23
C ALA A 36 9.27 -5.26 -16.95
N ARG A 37 9.40 -5.67 -15.69
CA ARG A 37 9.20 -7.05 -15.26
C ARG A 37 7.73 -7.32 -14.98
N LEU A 38 7.28 -8.53 -15.30
CA LEU A 38 5.91 -8.99 -15.08
C LEU A 38 5.54 -8.97 -13.59
N GLY A 39 4.31 -8.56 -13.27
CA GLY A 39 3.77 -8.50 -11.91
C GLY A 39 3.73 -7.10 -11.29
N GLY A 40 4.26 -6.09 -12.01
CA GLY A 40 4.22 -4.68 -11.57
C GLY A 40 4.88 -4.45 -10.22
N SER A 41 4.49 -3.39 -9.52
CA SER A 41 5.05 -3.04 -8.20
C SER A 41 4.75 -4.08 -7.12
N GLU A 42 3.58 -4.71 -7.15
CA GLU A 42 3.19 -5.76 -6.21
C GLU A 42 4.26 -6.85 -6.07
N VAL A 43 4.65 -7.44 -7.19
CA VAL A 43 5.59 -8.57 -7.21
C VAL A 43 7.05 -8.11 -7.17
N GLN A 44 7.37 -7.00 -7.83
CA GLN A 44 8.75 -6.64 -8.12
C GLN A 44 9.39 -5.72 -7.07
N THR A 45 8.62 -4.79 -6.47
CA THR A 45 9.22 -3.72 -5.68
C THR A 45 8.49 -3.41 -4.37
N ARG A 46 7.25 -3.88 -4.16
CA ARG A 46 6.47 -3.55 -2.98
C ARG A 46 6.02 -4.80 -2.21
N ASP A 47 4.82 -5.29 -2.39
CA ASP A 47 4.17 -6.21 -1.45
C ASP A 47 4.99 -7.48 -1.21
N VAL A 48 5.44 -8.16 -2.26
CA VAL A 48 6.23 -9.40 -2.13
C VAL A 48 7.60 -9.15 -1.50
N PRO A 49 8.48 -8.25 -2.02
CA PRO A 49 9.77 -7.99 -1.40
C PRO A 49 9.64 -7.30 -0.04
N TYR A 50 8.60 -6.48 0.21
CA TYR A 50 8.33 -5.90 1.52
C TYR A 50 7.99 -6.98 2.53
N ALA A 51 7.00 -7.82 2.24
CA ALA A 51 6.59 -8.90 3.15
C ALA A 51 7.78 -9.80 3.52
N ALA A 52 8.61 -10.17 2.54
CA ALA A 52 9.82 -10.93 2.80
C ALA A 52 10.81 -10.16 3.71
N SER A 53 11.11 -8.89 3.39
CA SER A 53 12.08 -8.08 4.14
C SER A 53 11.61 -7.79 5.55
N LEU A 54 10.33 -7.43 5.75
CA LEU A 54 9.75 -7.16 7.05
C LEU A 54 9.67 -8.44 7.89
N HIS A 55 9.34 -9.59 7.29
CA HIS A 55 9.37 -10.87 8.00
C HIS A 55 10.77 -11.14 8.59
N PHE A 56 11.81 -10.90 7.80
CA PHE A 56 13.20 -11.06 8.29
C PHE A 56 13.53 -10.05 9.41
N SER A 57 13.23 -8.76 9.22
CA SER A 57 13.57 -7.73 10.22
C SER A 57 12.83 -7.97 11.54
N HIS A 58 11.56 -8.37 11.51
CA HIS A 58 10.78 -8.76 12.68
C HIS A 58 11.38 -9.98 13.40
N LEU A 59 11.74 -11.03 12.62
CA LEU A 59 12.39 -12.22 13.19
C LEU A 59 13.70 -11.86 13.91
N TYR A 60 14.52 -11.03 13.28
CA TYR A 60 15.77 -10.55 13.86
C TYR A 60 15.53 -9.70 15.12
N SER A 61 14.60 -8.75 15.05
CA SER A 61 14.20 -7.90 16.17
C SER A 61 13.68 -8.74 17.34
N GLN A 62 12.81 -9.71 17.11
CA GLN A 62 12.30 -10.61 18.14
C GLN A 62 13.43 -11.43 18.80
N ALA A 63 14.40 -11.90 18.02
CA ALA A 63 15.54 -12.65 18.55
C ALA A 63 16.45 -11.75 19.42
N VAL A 64 16.70 -10.50 19.02
CA VAL A 64 17.48 -9.51 19.79
C VAL A 64 16.78 -9.21 21.14
N TYR A 65 15.48 -9.04 21.14
CA TYR A 65 14.69 -8.69 22.34
C TYR A 65 14.17 -9.90 23.12
N GLY A 66 14.47 -11.11 22.65
CA GLY A 66 14.02 -12.35 23.29
C GLY A 66 14.65 -12.65 24.65
N SER A 67 15.67 -11.88 25.07
CA SER A 67 16.33 -12.04 26.38
C SER A 67 15.36 -11.93 27.56
N ARG A 68 14.30 -11.16 27.45
CA ARG A 68 13.22 -11.05 28.46
C ARG A 68 12.46 -12.37 28.67
N PHE A 69 12.52 -13.30 27.74
CA PHE A 69 11.94 -14.64 27.81
C PHE A 69 12.97 -15.73 28.07
N GLY A 70 14.20 -15.36 28.44
CA GLY A 70 15.28 -16.30 28.71
C GLY A 70 16.06 -16.75 27.46
N LEU A 71 15.83 -16.17 26.30
CA LEU A 71 16.67 -16.41 25.12
C LEU A 71 18.02 -15.73 25.34
N SER A 72 19.11 -16.50 25.33
CA SER A 72 20.46 -15.95 25.41
C SER A 72 21.12 -15.95 24.04
N SER A 73 21.46 -14.77 23.55
CA SER A 73 22.23 -14.59 22.31
C SER A 73 23.36 -13.61 22.60
N THR A 74 24.56 -14.11 22.75
CA THR A 74 25.73 -13.27 23.04
C THR A 74 26.24 -12.50 21.84
N SER A 75 25.87 -12.87 20.61
CA SER A 75 26.28 -12.17 19.39
C SER A 75 25.38 -12.51 18.19
N LEU A 76 24.10 -12.14 18.27
CA LEU A 76 23.23 -12.31 17.10
C LEU A 76 23.68 -11.37 15.99
N ARG A 77 24.02 -11.93 14.83
CA ARG A 77 24.43 -11.20 13.64
C ARG A 77 23.66 -11.75 12.44
N PHE A 78 23.47 -10.93 11.43
CA PHE A 78 22.88 -11.35 10.16
C PHE A 78 23.85 -11.05 9.00
N ASN A 79 23.72 -11.82 7.94
CA ASN A 79 24.44 -11.60 6.68
C ASN A 79 23.44 -10.99 5.69
N TYR A 80 23.52 -9.67 5.48
CA TYR A 80 22.56 -8.95 4.64
C TYR A 80 22.55 -9.43 3.18
N PRO A 81 23.68 -9.72 2.50
CA PRO A 81 23.68 -10.34 1.18
C PRO A 81 22.85 -11.63 1.11
N THR A 82 22.91 -12.49 2.14
CA THR A 82 22.09 -13.71 2.21
C THR A 82 20.60 -13.39 2.29
N VAL A 83 20.22 -12.39 3.08
CA VAL A 83 18.84 -11.90 3.19
C VAL A 83 18.33 -11.34 1.86
N ALA A 84 19.15 -10.49 1.23
CA ALA A 84 18.82 -9.91 -0.07
C ALA A 84 18.64 -11.00 -1.14
N HIS A 85 19.55 -11.99 -1.20
CA HIS A 85 19.43 -13.11 -2.14
C HIS A 85 18.18 -13.98 -1.87
N TRP A 86 17.84 -14.22 -0.60
CA TRP A 86 16.60 -14.93 -0.26
C TRP A 86 15.37 -14.15 -0.72
N ARG A 87 15.31 -12.85 -0.49
CA ARG A 87 14.21 -11.99 -0.97
C ARG A 87 14.06 -12.05 -2.49
N GLU A 88 15.18 -11.91 -3.24
CA GLU A 88 15.14 -12.00 -4.71
C GLU A 88 14.62 -13.35 -5.19
N ARG A 89 15.00 -14.45 -4.56
CA ARG A 89 14.46 -15.78 -4.89
C ARG A 89 12.95 -15.88 -4.65
N VAL A 90 12.41 -15.22 -3.62
CA VAL A 90 10.96 -15.14 -3.38
C VAL A 90 10.27 -14.39 -4.52
N VAL A 91 10.81 -13.24 -4.92
CA VAL A 91 10.30 -12.45 -6.05
C VAL A 91 10.35 -13.25 -7.37
N GLU A 92 11.45 -13.91 -7.66
CA GLU A 92 11.62 -14.74 -8.85
C GLU A 92 10.61 -15.90 -8.88
N LYS A 93 10.40 -16.57 -7.74
CA LYS A 93 9.42 -17.65 -7.62
C LYS A 93 8.01 -17.16 -7.92
N VAL A 94 7.55 -16.10 -7.26
CA VAL A 94 6.21 -15.53 -7.47
C VAL A 94 6.03 -15.04 -8.91
N SER A 95 7.04 -14.36 -9.47
CA SER A 95 7.02 -13.90 -10.86
C SER A 95 6.99 -15.06 -11.87
N GLY A 96 7.68 -16.16 -11.57
CA GLY A 96 7.67 -17.39 -12.37
C GLY A 96 6.30 -18.09 -12.36
N GLU A 97 5.69 -18.20 -11.18
CA GLU A 97 4.34 -18.75 -11.01
C GLU A 97 3.30 -17.92 -11.78
N LEU A 98 3.37 -16.58 -11.68
CA LEU A 98 2.50 -15.69 -12.44
C LEU A 98 2.67 -15.87 -13.96
N ARG A 99 3.90 -15.96 -14.45
CA ARG A 99 4.16 -16.19 -15.89
C ARG A 99 3.55 -17.50 -16.36
N HIS A 100 3.74 -18.56 -15.59
CA HIS A 100 3.18 -19.88 -15.92
C HIS A 100 1.65 -19.86 -15.96
N GLU A 101 1.02 -19.17 -14.99
CA GLU A 101 -0.44 -19.05 -14.95
C GLU A 101 -0.99 -18.29 -16.17
N LEU A 102 -0.36 -17.16 -16.54
CA LEU A 102 -0.77 -16.39 -17.73
C LEU A 102 -0.63 -17.22 -19.01
N GLN A 103 0.46 -17.99 -19.15
CA GLN A 103 0.66 -18.90 -20.30
C GLN A 103 -0.39 -20.01 -20.33
N THR A 104 -0.74 -20.60 -19.20
CA THR A 104 -1.76 -21.65 -19.09
C THR A 104 -3.15 -21.13 -19.52
N LEU A 105 -3.43 -19.85 -19.24
CA LEU A 105 -4.67 -19.18 -19.64
C LEU A 105 -4.64 -18.68 -21.11
N GLY A 106 -3.56 -18.88 -21.84
CA GLY A 106 -3.41 -18.44 -23.23
C GLY A 106 -3.31 -16.92 -23.38
N ILE A 107 -2.86 -16.21 -22.33
CA ILE A 107 -2.67 -14.75 -22.34
C ILE A 107 -1.30 -14.43 -22.96
N GLU A 108 -1.31 -13.64 -24.04
CA GLU A 108 -0.09 -13.18 -24.70
C GLU A 108 0.53 -12.00 -23.93
N VAL A 109 1.85 -12.01 -23.74
CA VAL A 109 2.56 -10.93 -23.04
C VAL A 109 3.55 -10.27 -23.99
N TYR A 110 3.36 -8.98 -24.23
CA TYR A 110 4.20 -8.13 -25.07
C TYR A 110 5.06 -7.23 -24.19
N ARG A 111 6.35 -7.11 -24.52
CA ARG A 111 7.27 -6.28 -23.77
C ARG A 111 7.50 -4.93 -24.46
N GLY A 112 7.11 -3.85 -23.81
CA GLY A 112 7.30 -2.50 -24.32
C GLY A 112 6.43 -1.47 -23.65
N ARG A 113 6.65 -0.20 -24.01
CA ARG A 113 5.74 0.90 -23.65
C ARG A 113 4.60 0.96 -24.65
N ALA A 114 3.38 1.03 -24.15
CA ALA A 114 2.19 1.24 -24.95
C ALA A 114 1.97 2.74 -25.19
N HIS A 115 1.48 3.08 -26.37
CA HIS A 115 1.04 4.44 -26.68
C HIS A 115 -0.17 4.36 -27.62
N PHE A 116 -1.26 5.04 -27.30
CA PHE A 116 -2.47 5.05 -28.13
C PHE A 116 -2.24 5.80 -29.43
N ILE A 117 -2.59 5.16 -30.55
CA ILE A 117 -2.66 5.75 -31.89
C ILE A 117 -4.10 6.19 -32.16
N SER A 118 -5.06 5.41 -31.68
CA SER A 118 -6.50 5.66 -31.77
C SER A 118 -7.23 4.96 -30.63
N GLN A 119 -8.56 5.07 -30.60
CA GLN A 119 -9.39 4.34 -29.63
C GLN A 119 -9.26 2.81 -29.74
N HIS A 120 -8.83 2.27 -30.86
CA HIS A 120 -8.77 0.83 -31.12
C HIS A 120 -7.37 0.31 -31.46
N GLU A 121 -6.35 1.16 -31.43
CA GLU A 121 -4.98 0.80 -31.82
C GLU A 121 -3.95 1.43 -30.90
N ILE A 122 -2.96 0.64 -30.51
CA ILE A 122 -1.79 1.08 -29.75
C ILE A 122 -0.50 0.69 -30.47
N SER A 123 0.56 1.47 -30.30
CA SER A 123 1.93 1.05 -30.58
C SER A 123 2.56 0.46 -29.32
N VAL A 124 3.43 -0.54 -29.48
CA VAL A 124 4.11 -1.23 -28.37
C VAL A 124 5.61 -1.27 -28.66
N GLY A 125 6.30 -0.22 -28.29
CA GLY A 125 7.76 -0.15 -28.44
C GLY A 125 8.24 -0.62 -29.82
N ARG A 126 9.04 -1.71 -29.83
CA ARG A 126 9.56 -2.33 -31.08
C ARG A 126 8.68 -3.48 -31.59
N GLU A 127 7.68 -3.90 -30.84
CA GLU A 127 6.78 -5.03 -31.17
C GLU A 127 5.74 -4.67 -32.26
N GLY A 128 5.63 -3.39 -32.61
CA GLY A 128 4.73 -2.93 -33.66
C GLY A 128 3.41 -2.37 -33.12
N ARG A 129 2.31 -2.68 -33.81
CA ARG A 129 0.97 -2.19 -33.47
C ARG A 129 0.06 -3.35 -33.11
N LEU A 130 -0.84 -3.09 -32.15
CA LEU A 130 -1.87 -4.03 -31.74
C LEU A 130 -3.23 -3.34 -31.77
N SER A 131 -4.24 -4.04 -32.28
CA SER A 131 -5.62 -3.59 -32.28
C SER A 131 -6.48 -4.41 -31.33
N ALA A 132 -7.40 -3.74 -30.62
CA ALA A 132 -8.29 -4.43 -29.71
C ALA A 132 -9.71 -3.89 -29.71
N ARG A 133 -10.66 -4.77 -29.40
CA ARG A 133 -12.06 -4.41 -29.18
C ARG A 133 -12.23 -3.56 -27.92
N LYS A 134 -11.46 -3.87 -26.87
CA LYS A 134 -11.46 -3.19 -25.55
C LYS A 134 -10.04 -3.00 -25.05
N PHE A 135 -9.82 -1.97 -24.24
CA PHE A 135 -8.57 -1.72 -23.53
C PHE A 135 -8.82 -1.56 -22.05
N LEU A 136 -7.86 -2.03 -21.25
CA LEU A 136 -7.74 -1.67 -19.82
C LEU A 136 -6.43 -0.93 -19.60
N ILE A 137 -6.48 0.27 -19.04
CA ILE A 137 -5.32 1.01 -18.56
C ILE A 137 -5.11 0.65 -17.09
N ALA A 138 -4.00 -0.04 -16.78
CA ALA A 138 -3.63 -0.52 -15.46
C ALA A 138 -2.15 -0.21 -15.16
N THR A 139 -1.70 0.97 -15.58
CA THR A 139 -0.30 1.41 -15.52
C THR A 139 0.19 1.79 -14.14
N GLY A 140 -0.73 1.90 -13.16
CA GLY A 140 -0.43 2.22 -11.78
C GLY A 140 0.02 3.67 -11.58
N ALA A 141 0.98 3.88 -10.68
CA ALA A 141 1.52 5.18 -10.35
C ALA A 141 3.06 5.14 -10.28
N GLU A 142 3.68 6.29 -10.45
CA GLU A 142 5.12 6.52 -10.35
C GLU A 142 5.40 7.51 -9.20
N VAL A 143 6.65 7.53 -8.71
CA VAL A 143 7.02 8.43 -7.60
C VAL A 143 6.76 9.88 -8.00
N HIS A 144 6.10 10.60 -7.11
CA HIS A 144 5.76 12.00 -7.32
C HIS A 144 7.02 12.89 -7.23
N ASP A 145 7.12 13.88 -8.13
CA ASP A 145 8.07 14.97 -7.96
C ASP A 145 7.70 15.78 -6.70
N SER A 146 8.52 15.67 -5.68
CA SER A 146 8.28 16.31 -4.39
C SER A 146 8.58 17.81 -4.38
N GLY A 147 9.15 18.36 -5.47
CA GLY A 147 9.57 19.76 -5.54
C GLY A 147 10.73 20.10 -4.59
N ILE A 148 11.49 19.13 -4.12
CA ILE A 148 12.67 19.32 -3.27
C ILE A 148 13.84 19.70 -4.16
N THR A 149 14.43 20.87 -3.94
CA THR A 149 15.55 21.38 -4.73
C THR A 149 16.77 20.48 -4.60
N GLY A 150 17.44 20.20 -5.71
CA GLY A 150 18.70 19.46 -5.77
C GLY A 150 18.57 17.94 -5.77
N MET A 151 17.35 17.40 -5.79
CA MET A 151 17.13 15.95 -5.88
C MET A 151 17.80 15.32 -7.12
N GLU A 152 17.81 16.04 -8.22
CA GLU A 152 18.43 15.60 -9.48
C GLU A 152 19.95 15.39 -9.38
N ASN A 153 20.59 15.97 -8.36
CA ASN A 153 22.05 15.95 -8.17
C ASN A 153 22.51 14.99 -7.06
N VAL A 154 21.57 14.39 -6.32
CA VAL A 154 21.88 13.55 -5.17
C VAL A 154 21.19 12.20 -5.33
N PRO A 155 21.91 11.06 -5.20
CA PRO A 155 21.23 9.77 -5.18
C PRO A 155 20.31 9.67 -3.97
N TYR A 156 19.03 9.44 -4.23
CA TYR A 156 18.05 9.14 -3.21
C TYR A 156 17.37 7.81 -3.53
N LEU A 157 16.71 7.25 -2.55
CA LEU A 157 15.89 6.06 -2.71
C LEU A 157 14.41 6.42 -2.72
N THR A 158 13.65 5.69 -3.50
CA THR A 158 12.20 5.62 -3.37
C THR A 158 11.83 4.44 -2.46
N PRO A 159 10.58 4.31 -1.98
CA PRO A 159 10.15 3.10 -1.30
C PRO A 159 10.39 1.83 -2.13
N ASN A 160 10.30 1.91 -3.46
CA ASN A 160 10.57 0.78 -4.35
C ASN A 160 12.03 0.35 -4.36
N ASP A 161 12.97 1.28 -4.16
CA ASP A 161 14.41 1.03 -4.18
C ASP A 161 14.97 0.70 -2.80
N ALA A 162 14.29 1.16 -1.75
CA ALA A 162 14.81 1.15 -0.38
C ALA A 162 15.17 -0.25 0.14
N LEU A 163 14.49 -1.29 -0.36
CA LEU A 163 14.78 -2.67 0.00
C LEU A 163 15.91 -3.31 -0.83
N HIS A 164 16.28 -2.69 -1.95
CA HIS A 164 17.32 -3.21 -2.88
C HIS A 164 18.73 -2.67 -2.60
N VAL A 165 18.94 -2.06 -1.42
CA VAL A 165 20.27 -1.60 -1.01
C VAL A 165 21.23 -2.79 -0.79
N GLU A 166 22.52 -2.59 -1.04
CA GLU A 166 23.55 -3.62 -0.85
C GLU A 166 23.80 -3.93 0.63
N ARG A 167 23.59 -2.94 1.51
CA ARG A 167 23.65 -3.04 2.97
C ARG A 167 22.77 -1.99 3.62
N PRO A 168 22.30 -2.22 4.85
CA PRO A 168 21.62 -1.17 5.61
C PRO A 168 22.52 0.06 5.75
N PRO A 169 22.04 1.27 5.37
CA PRO A 169 22.80 2.50 5.56
C PRO A 169 22.93 2.83 7.06
N LYS A 170 24.03 3.49 7.46
CA LYS A 170 24.25 3.84 8.87
C LYS A 170 23.28 4.90 9.37
N THR A 171 22.92 5.85 8.51
CA THR A 171 22.00 6.96 8.82
C THR A 171 21.05 7.19 7.67
N VAL A 172 19.76 7.30 7.97
CA VAL A 172 18.68 7.47 6.98
C VAL A 172 17.79 8.64 7.37
N MET A 173 17.50 9.49 6.40
CA MET A 173 16.42 10.48 6.48
C MET A 173 15.28 10.02 5.59
N ILE A 174 14.12 9.79 6.15
CA ILE A 174 12.90 9.48 5.42
C ILE A 174 12.07 10.73 5.32
N VAL A 175 11.71 11.13 4.10
CA VAL A 175 10.86 12.29 3.82
C VAL A 175 9.47 11.79 3.49
N GLY A 176 8.53 12.03 4.39
CA GLY A 176 7.15 11.54 4.38
C GLY A 176 6.88 10.51 5.47
N GLY A 177 5.92 10.81 6.34
CA GLY A 177 5.51 9.98 7.49
C GLY A 177 4.22 9.18 7.23
N GLY A 178 3.89 8.90 5.97
CA GLY A 178 2.82 7.98 5.59
C GLY A 178 3.21 6.50 5.80
N ALA A 179 2.34 5.56 5.43
CA ALA A 179 2.55 4.13 5.65
C ALA A 179 3.94 3.63 5.20
N SER A 180 4.33 3.88 3.95
CA SER A 180 5.64 3.44 3.44
C SER A 180 6.83 4.07 4.20
N GLY A 181 6.70 5.34 4.60
CA GLY A 181 7.77 6.00 5.37
C GLY A 181 7.92 5.40 6.77
N VAL A 182 6.82 5.12 7.43
CA VAL A 182 6.78 4.51 8.77
C VAL A 182 7.30 3.07 8.72
N GLU A 183 6.88 2.27 7.75
CA GLU A 183 7.38 0.90 7.53
C GLU A 183 8.89 0.86 7.30
N LEU A 184 9.41 1.73 6.42
CA LEU A 184 10.85 1.80 6.14
C LEU A 184 11.64 2.33 7.33
N ALA A 185 11.08 3.23 8.12
CA ALA A 185 11.72 3.70 9.34
C ALA A 185 11.92 2.57 10.34
N GLN A 186 10.92 1.74 10.54
CA GLN A 186 11.04 0.56 11.37
C GLN A 186 12.05 -0.43 10.79
N TYR A 187 11.92 -0.78 9.52
CA TYR A 187 12.80 -1.72 8.84
C TYR A 187 14.28 -1.35 8.99
N PHE A 188 14.66 -0.12 8.65
CA PHE A 188 16.05 0.32 8.78
C PHE A 188 16.50 0.39 10.24
N SER A 189 15.63 0.80 11.16
CA SER A 189 15.96 0.85 12.59
C SER A 189 16.18 -0.55 13.19
N GLU A 190 15.36 -1.54 12.83
CA GLU A 190 15.55 -2.94 13.24
C GLU A 190 16.87 -3.52 12.73
N LEU A 191 17.34 -3.06 11.58
CA LEU A 191 18.64 -3.45 11.00
C LEU A 191 19.83 -2.62 11.52
N GLY A 192 19.59 -1.72 12.49
CA GLY A 192 20.64 -0.96 13.17
C GLY A 192 20.98 0.40 12.57
N SER A 193 20.20 0.91 11.62
CA SER A 193 20.35 2.27 11.11
C SER A 193 19.86 3.30 12.13
N LYS A 194 20.49 4.47 12.18
CA LYS A 194 19.93 5.66 12.85
C LYS A 194 18.96 6.35 11.88
N VAL A 195 17.69 6.45 12.25
CA VAL A 195 16.64 6.92 11.37
C VAL A 195 16.02 8.22 11.88
N ALA A 196 15.75 9.14 10.94
CA ALA A 196 14.89 10.29 11.15
C ALA A 196 13.76 10.28 10.12
N ILE A 197 12.55 10.66 10.53
CA ILE A 197 11.40 10.89 9.64
C ILE A 197 11.08 12.38 9.65
N ALA A 198 11.00 13.01 8.46
CA ALA A 198 10.46 14.35 8.30
C ALA A 198 9.05 14.25 7.71
N GLU A 199 8.07 14.73 8.47
CA GLU A 199 6.66 14.76 8.07
C GLU A 199 6.15 16.20 8.06
N LEU A 200 5.46 16.59 6.98
CA LEU A 200 4.90 17.92 6.83
C LEU A 200 3.72 18.16 7.77
N SER A 201 2.93 17.14 8.01
CA SER A 201 1.75 17.17 8.87
C SER A 201 2.14 17.24 10.36
N GLU A 202 1.15 17.43 11.22
CA GLU A 202 1.32 17.51 12.67
C GLU A 202 1.63 16.13 13.31
N ARG A 203 1.34 15.03 12.61
CA ARG A 203 1.51 13.65 13.10
C ARG A 203 1.95 12.72 12.00
N LEU A 204 2.54 11.58 12.37
CA LEU A 204 2.72 10.44 11.49
C LEU A 204 1.37 9.83 11.12
N LEU A 205 1.32 9.15 9.97
CA LEU A 205 0.11 8.52 9.43
C LEU A 205 -1.10 9.48 9.41
N PRO A 206 -0.97 10.67 8.81
CA PRO A 206 -1.97 11.75 8.93
C PRO A 206 -3.34 11.42 8.34
N LYS A 207 -3.45 10.33 7.56
CA LYS A 207 -4.72 9.84 7.01
C LYS A 207 -5.48 8.91 7.96
N GLU A 208 -4.86 8.47 9.04
CA GLU A 208 -5.45 7.60 10.04
C GLU A 208 -5.93 8.42 11.26
N ASP A 209 -6.70 7.80 12.15
CA ASP A 209 -7.14 8.43 13.39
C ASP A 209 -5.95 8.95 14.23
N GLU A 210 -6.17 9.99 15.02
CA GLU A 210 -5.12 10.69 15.78
C GLU A 210 -4.34 9.75 16.70
N GLU A 211 -5.02 8.83 17.36
CA GLU A 211 -4.43 7.88 18.29
C GLU A 211 -3.37 6.99 17.62
N VAL A 212 -3.54 6.69 16.33
CA VAL A 212 -2.57 5.90 15.56
C VAL A 212 -1.22 6.62 15.50
N GLY A 213 -1.22 7.88 15.07
CA GLY A 213 0.00 8.70 14.99
C GLY A 213 0.68 8.83 16.34
N GLN A 214 -0.09 9.15 17.39
CA GLN A 214 0.43 9.32 18.75
C GLN A 214 1.11 8.04 19.29
N VAL A 215 0.47 6.88 19.11
CA VAL A 215 1.03 5.60 19.58
C VAL A 215 2.26 5.22 18.76
N VAL A 216 2.25 5.40 17.44
CA VAL A 216 3.42 5.12 16.57
C VAL A 216 4.61 5.98 16.95
N GLU A 217 4.43 7.28 17.14
CA GLU A 217 5.49 8.21 17.51
C GLU A 217 6.13 7.83 18.85
N GLN A 218 5.31 7.52 19.85
CA GLN A 218 5.79 7.08 21.16
C GLN A 218 6.54 5.74 21.07
N TYR A 219 6.02 4.81 20.28
CA TYR A 219 6.63 3.50 20.10
C TYR A 219 7.98 3.61 19.40
N PHE A 220 8.05 4.40 18.33
CA PHE A 220 9.28 4.61 17.58
C PHE A 220 10.37 5.28 18.42
N ALA A 221 10.03 6.29 19.19
CA ALA A 221 10.97 6.95 20.08
C ALA A 221 11.51 6.00 21.19
N LYS A 222 10.64 5.17 21.78
CA LYS A 222 11.04 4.28 22.90
C LYS A 222 11.73 3.00 22.43
N ARG A 223 11.32 2.45 21.30
CA ARG A 223 11.76 1.12 20.85
C ARG A 223 12.95 1.18 19.91
N PHE A 224 12.98 2.16 19.01
CA PHE A 224 13.91 2.19 17.88
C PHE A 224 14.80 3.44 17.84
N ASP A 225 14.64 4.36 18.80
CA ASP A 225 15.35 5.67 18.80
C ASP A 225 15.17 6.45 17.47
N VAL A 226 14.01 6.29 16.83
CA VAL A 226 13.68 7.01 15.60
C VAL A 226 13.38 8.47 15.95
N LYS A 227 14.05 9.38 15.27
CA LYS A 227 13.80 10.82 15.42
C LYS A 227 12.64 11.26 14.54
N VAL A 228 11.48 11.49 15.13
CA VAL A 228 10.30 12.00 14.42
C VAL A 228 10.32 13.52 14.38
N LEU A 229 10.27 14.09 13.18
CA LEU A 229 10.25 15.52 12.90
C LEU A 229 8.94 15.86 12.17
N THR A 230 7.86 16.03 12.92
CA THR A 230 6.58 16.53 12.41
C THR A 230 6.64 18.02 12.14
N GLN A 231 5.66 18.57 11.41
CA GLN A 231 5.61 19.98 10.97
C GLN A 231 6.92 20.42 10.31
N THR A 232 7.52 19.53 9.53
CA THR A 232 8.85 19.69 8.94
C THR A 232 8.78 19.56 7.44
N ARG A 233 9.15 20.62 6.73
CA ARG A 233 9.24 20.65 5.26
C ARG A 233 10.70 20.52 4.84
N VAL A 234 11.06 19.44 4.16
CA VAL A 234 12.34 19.32 3.46
C VAL A 234 12.27 20.22 2.22
N VAL A 235 13.24 21.11 2.07
CA VAL A 235 13.29 22.12 1.00
C VAL A 235 14.39 21.88 0.00
N ALA A 236 15.52 21.32 0.43
CA ALA A 236 16.62 21.02 -0.47
C ALA A 236 17.43 19.80 0.00
N ILE A 237 18.08 19.14 -0.96
CA ILE A 237 19.05 18.08 -0.73
C ILE A 237 20.30 18.44 -1.54
N GLU A 238 21.45 18.48 -0.88
CA GLU A 238 22.73 18.78 -1.49
C GLU A 238 23.68 17.59 -1.32
N ARG A 239 24.53 17.36 -2.32
CA ARG A 239 25.58 16.35 -2.22
C ARG A 239 26.73 16.87 -1.34
N ASP A 240 27.14 16.04 -0.38
CA ASP A 240 28.25 16.34 0.52
C ASP A 240 29.18 15.11 0.58
N SER A 241 30.18 15.09 -0.31
CA SER A 241 31.17 13.99 -0.45
C SER A 241 30.51 12.60 -0.52
N VAL A 242 30.43 11.91 0.61
CA VAL A 242 29.86 10.56 0.77
C VAL A 242 28.49 10.54 1.43
N SER A 243 27.90 11.71 1.68
CA SER A 243 26.61 11.89 2.37
C SER A 243 25.69 12.83 1.61
N ALA A 244 24.44 12.87 2.00
CA ALA A 244 23.48 13.88 1.61
C ALA A 244 23.29 14.89 2.75
N LYS A 245 23.35 16.17 2.43
CA LYS A 245 22.98 17.26 3.32
C LYS A 245 21.51 17.61 3.06
N VAL A 246 20.65 17.32 4.02
CA VAL A 246 19.22 17.59 3.95
C VAL A 246 18.91 18.89 4.67
N ILE A 247 18.32 19.85 3.96
CA ILE A 247 17.92 21.15 4.47
C ILE A 247 16.39 21.15 4.64
N PHE A 248 15.92 21.56 5.81
CA PHE A 248 14.52 21.56 6.13
C PHE A 248 14.10 22.74 7.00
N LEU A 249 12.85 23.14 6.86
CA LEU A 249 12.18 24.16 7.67
C LEU A 249 11.38 23.50 8.77
N ARG A 250 11.61 23.90 10.02
CA ARG A 250 10.81 23.50 11.19
C ARG A 250 10.62 24.68 12.12
N ASN A 251 9.37 24.96 12.48
CA ASN A 251 9.02 26.14 13.30
C ASN A 251 9.56 27.47 12.74
N GLY A 252 9.50 27.62 11.41
CA GLY A 252 10.02 28.82 10.72
C GLY A 252 11.54 28.94 10.66
N GLN A 253 12.29 28.00 11.21
CA GLN A 253 13.74 27.99 11.20
C GLN A 253 14.30 26.95 10.21
N GLU A 254 15.29 27.36 9.43
CA GLU A 254 16.05 26.46 8.59
C GLU A 254 17.03 25.63 9.46
N LYS A 255 17.03 24.34 9.23
CA LYS A 255 17.90 23.38 9.88
C LYS A 255 18.50 22.45 8.83
N LEU A 256 19.60 21.82 9.18
CA LEU A 256 20.24 20.84 8.30
C LEU A 256 20.66 19.60 9.10
N VAL A 257 20.69 18.48 8.38
CA VAL A 257 21.24 17.21 8.86
C VAL A 257 22.04 16.55 7.74
N ARG A 258 23.09 15.81 8.09
CA ARG A 258 23.85 14.98 7.15
C ARG A 258 23.50 13.52 7.40
N VAL A 259 23.15 12.81 6.32
CA VAL A 259 22.78 11.39 6.35
C VAL A 259 23.46 10.64 5.20
N GLU A 260 23.69 9.36 5.36
CA GLU A 260 24.22 8.51 4.30
C GLU A 260 23.21 8.33 3.17
N THR A 261 21.93 8.21 3.51
CA THR A 261 20.86 7.92 2.55
C THR A 261 19.61 8.74 2.85
N VAL A 262 18.97 9.22 1.79
CA VAL A 262 17.64 9.85 1.84
C VAL A 262 16.65 8.94 1.15
N VAL A 263 15.47 8.76 1.76
CA VAL A 263 14.33 8.05 1.17
C VAL A 263 13.19 9.05 0.96
N ILE A 264 12.71 9.18 -0.26
CA ILE A 264 11.59 10.06 -0.61
C ILE A 264 10.30 9.24 -0.66
N ALA A 265 9.49 9.37 0.38
CA ALA A 265 8.22 8.64 0.59
C ALA A 265 7.01 9.60 0.59
N THR A 266 7.05 10.68 -0.21
CA THR A 266 6.06 11.76 -0.24
C THR A 266 4.82 11.44 -1.07
N GLY A 267 4.74 10.25 -1.66
CA GLY A 267 3.61 9.78 -2.45
C GLY A 267 3.95 9.47 -3.91
N SER A 268 2.91 9.21 -4.69
CA SER A 268 3.00 8.82 -6.10
C SER A 268 1.97 9.57 -6.94
N SER A 269 2.25 9.71 -8.24
CA SER A 269 1.35 10.29 -9.25
C SER A 269 0.94 9.23 -10.26
N PRO A 270 -0.28 9.31 -10.82
CA PRO A 270 -0.76 8.38 -11.85
C PRO A 270 0.17 8.32 -13.07
N ALA A 271 0.44 7.11 -13.58
CA ALA A 271 1.29 6.88 -14.74
C ALA A 271 0.47 6.96 -16.04
N VAL A 272 0.34 8.15 -16.62
CA VAL A 272 -0.59 8.48 -17.71
C VAL A 272 0.09 8.82 -19.05
N ASP A 273 1.40 8.66 -19.18
CA ASP A 273 2.16 8.89 -20.42
C ASP A 273 1.86 7.79 -21.47
N LEU A 274 0.70 7.89 -22.13
CA LEU A 274 0.16 6.87 -23.03
C LEU A 274 -0.43 7.45 -24.33
N GLY A 275 -0.37 8.78 -24.57
CA GLY A 275 -1.07 9.42 -25.69
C GLY A 275 -2.60 9.32 -25.57
N LEU A 276 -3.12 9.57 -24.37
CA LEU A 276 -4.55 9.41 -24.04
C LEU A 276 -5.46 10.30 -24.88
N GLU A 277 -4.97 11.45 -25.31
CA GLU A 277 -5.67 12.39 -26.20
C GLU A 277 -6.05 11.73 -27.55
N ASN A 278 -5.22 10.83 -28.09
CA ASN A 278 -5.51 10.10 -29.33
C ASN A 278 -6.66 9.10 -29.16
N ALA A 279 -6.92 8.70 -27.92
CA ALA A 279 -7.97 7.74 -27.57
C ALA A 279 -9.24 8.40 -27.01
N GLY A 280 -9.23 9.72 -26.78
CA GLY A 280 -10.35 10.45 -26.19
C GLY A 280 -10.58 10.12 -24.71
N VAL A 281 -9.51 9.78 -23.99
CA VAL A 281 -9.53 9.53 -22.54
C VAL A 281 -9.15 10.79 -21.80
N GLU A 282 -10.02 11.24 -20.90
CA GLU A 282 -9.85 12.46 -20.12
C GLU A 282 -9.24 12.18 -18.74
N LEU A 283 -8.51 13.18 -18.23
CA LEU A 283 -7.93 13.18 -16.89
C LEU A 283 -8.74 14.07 -15.95
N LYS A 284 -8.73 13.72 -14.66
CA LYS A 284 -9.20 14.58 -13.58
C LYS A 284 -8.18 15.69 -13.29
N LYS A 285 -8.56 16.64 -12.42
CA LYS A 285 -7.68 17.76 -12.00
C LYS A 285 -6.40 17.31 -11.30
N ASP A 286 -6.41 16.15 -10.66
CA ASP A 286 -5.26 15.53 -9.98
C ASP A 286 -4.36 14.73 -10.92
N GLY A 287 -4.64 14.73 -12.22
CA GLY A 287 -3.90 14.01 -13.25
C GLY A 287 -4.28 12.53 -13.37
N SER A 288 -5.20 12.01 -12.57
CA SER A 288 -5.66 10.62 -12.69
C SER A 288 -6.69 10.46 -13.81
N ILE A 289 -6.81 9.23 -14.34
CA ILE A 289 -7.79 8.92 -15.38
C ILE A 289 -9.21 9.04 -14.82
N GLN A 290 -10.08 9.75 -15.55
CA GLN A 290 -11.48 9.86 -15.19
C GLN A 290 -12.22 8.57 -15.57
N VAL A 291 -12.92 7.97 -14.59
CA VAL A 291 -13.77 6.80 -14.77
C VAL A 291 -15.13 7.01 -14.12
N ASP A 292 -16.13 6.31 -14.61
CA ASP A 292 -17.44 6.19 -13.97
C ASP A 292 -17.45 5.10 -12.89
N LYS A 293 -18.63 4.85 -12.29
CA LYS A 293 -18.80 3.82 -11.24
C LYS A 293 -18.61 2.39 -11.76
N THR A 294 -18.55 2.18 -13.07
CA THR A 294 -18.30 0.87 -13.69
C THR A 294 -16.86 0.70 -14.15
N LEU A 295 -15.97 1.67 -13.85
CA LEU A 295 -14.58 1.76 -14.25
C LEU A 295 -14.37 2.04 -15.76
N GLN A 296 -15.42 2.47 -16.47
CA GLN A 296 -15.34 2.92 -17.86
C GLN A 296 -14.81 4.35 -17.91
N THR A 297 -13.88 4.63 -18.82
CA THR A 297 -13.37 6.00 -19.07
C THR A 297 -14.36 6.80 -19.93
N THR A 298 -14.00 8.03 -20.27
CA THR A 298 -14.76 8.85 -21.25
C THR A 298 -14.83 8.19 -22.63
N ALA A 299 -13.91 7.30 -22.97
CA ALA A 299 -13.92 6.48 -24.18
C ALA A 299 -14.59 5.13 -23.93
N ARG A 300 -15.72 4.84 -24.62
CA ARG A 300 -16.60 3.68 -24.35
C ARG A 300 -15.94 2.30 -24.42
N ASN A 301 -14.85 2.14 -25.13
CA ASN A 301 -14.13 0.88 -25.28
C ASN A 301 -12.87 0.80 -24.38
N ILE A 302 -12.62 1.83 -23.58
CA ILE A 302 -11.44 1.91 -22.70
C ILE A 302 -11.89 2.00 -21.25
N PHE A 303 -11.30 1.17 -20.42
CA PHE A 303 -11.49 1.13 -18.97
C PHE A 303 -10.18 1.45 -18.27
N ALA A 304 -10.23 1.83 -17.00
CA ALA A 304 -9.02 2.02 -16.21
C ALA A 304 -9.22 1.51 -14.77
N ALA A 305 -8.15 0.99 -14.15
CA ALA A 305 -8.20 0.40 -12.82
C ALA A 305 -6.85 0.50 -12.10
N GLY A 306 -6.86 0.49 -10.77
CA GLY A 306 -5.69 0.62 -9.92
C GLY A 306 -5.28 2.08 -9.71
N ASP A 307 -4.02 2.31 -9.32
CA ASP A 307 -3.57 3.65 -8.92
C ASP A 307 -3.61 4.71 -10.04
N VAL A 308 -3.72 4.30 -11.29
CA VAL A 308 -3.85 5.22 -12.43
C VAL A 308 -5.17 6.02 -12.42
N ILE A 309 -6.22 5.52 -11.76
CA ILE A 309 -7.48 6.24 -11.55
C ILE A 309 -7.49 7.11 -10.27
N GLY A 310 -6.35 7.16 -9.57
CA GLY A 310 -6.17 7.93 -8.35
C GLY A 310 -6.82 7.28 -7.12
N LEU A 311 -6.82 8.05 -6.03
CA LEU A 311 -7.57 7.69 -4.84
C LEU A 311 -9.05 7.96 -5.07
N ASN A 312 -9.87 6.97 -4.82
CA ASN A 312 -11.32 7.07 -4.86
C ASN A 312 -11.89 7.52 -3.50
N GLU A 313 -13.22 7.46 -3.36
CA GLU A 313 -13.93 7.83 -2.13
C GLU A 313 -13.49 7.03 -0.88
N SER A 314 -12.87 5.86 -1.05
CA SER A 314 -12.35 5.07 0.07
C SER A 314 -11.01 5.57 0.60
N GLY A 315 -10.30 6.40 -0.16
CA GLY A 315 -8.94 6.86 0.18
C GLY A 315 -7.88 5.75 0.22
N VAL A 316 -8.25 4.53 -0.18
CA VAL A 316 -7.39 3.33 -0.14
C VAL A 316 -6.61 3.21 -1.45
N SER A 317 -5.28 3.09 -1.36
CA SER A 317 -4.42 2.58 -2.44
C SER A 317 -3.84 1.26 -1.93
N SER A 318 -4.29 0.15 -2.50
CA SER A 318 -3.82 -1.17 -2.14
C SER A 318 -3.89 -2.12 -3.33
N THR A 319 -3.10 -3.19 -3.25
CA THR A 319 -3.07 -4.27 -4.24
C THR A 319 -4.42 -4.96 -4.37
N GLU A 320 -5.12 -5.18 -3.26
CA GLU A 320 -6.44 -5.83 -3.23
C GLU A 320 -7.50 -4.97 -3.92
N ARG A 321 -7.45 -3.64 -3.70
CA ARG A 321 -8.34 -2.71 -4.42
C ARG A 321 -8.06 -2.75 -5.91
N ALA A 322 -6.80 -2.66 -6.31
CA ALA A 322 -6.40 -2.68 -7.71
C ALA A 322 -6.84 -3.98 -8.39
N ALA A 323 -6.62 -5.14 -7.74
CA ALA A 323 -7.06 -6.44 -8.25
C ALA A 323 -8.59 -6.53 -8.39
N TYR A 324 -9.34 -6.07 -7.39
CA TYR A 324 -10.80 -6.01 -7.43
C TYR A 324 -11.30 -5.12 -8.58
N GLU A 325 -10.73 -3.93 -8.74
CA GLU A 325 -11.10 -3.02 -9.83
C GLU A 325 -10.80 -3.63 -11.19
N GLY A 326 -9.65 -4.28 -11.36
CA GLY A 326 -9.27 -4.95 -12.60
C GLY A 326 -10.24 -6.09 -12.95
N ASP A 327 -10.55 -6.95 -11.99
CA ASP A 327 -11.52 -8.05 -12.16
C ASP A 327 -12.91 -7.52 -12.51
N LEU A 328 -13.39 -6.49 -11.80
CA LEU A 328 -14.68 -5.87 -12.04
C LEU A 328 -14.73 -5.19 -13.41
N ALA A 329 -13.69 -4.44 -13.79
CA ALA A 329 -13.58 -3.80 -15.10
C ALA A 329 -13.70 -4.83 -16.22
N ALA A 330 -12.97 -5.96 -16.13
CA ALA A 330 -13.04 -7.03 -17.11
C ALA A 330 -14.44 -7.65 -17.21
N ARG A 331 -15.11 -7.87 -16.07
CA ARG A 331 -16.51 -8.32 -16.07
C ARG A 331 -17.44 -7.32 -16.73
N ASN A 332 -17.29 -6.04 -16.41
CA ASN A 332 -18.12 -4.97 -16.93
C ASN A 332 -17.94 -4.76 -18.45
N MET A 333 -16.72 -4.91 -18.96
CA MET A 333 -16.40 -4.74 -20.39
C MET A 333 -17.24 -5.64 -21.30
N PHE A 334 -17.56 -6.85 -20.84
CA PHE A 334 -18.26 -7.86 -21.62
C PHE A 334 -19.67 -8.16 -21.09
N SER A 335 -20.13 -7.40 -20.08
CA SER A 335 -21.47 -7.54 -19.50
C SER A 335 -22.50 -6.66 -20.20
N ARG A 336 -23.73 -7.15 -20.31
CA ARG A 336 -24.90 -6.34 -20.70
C ARG A 336 -25.46 -5.50 -19.53
N SER A 337 -25.09 -5.86 -18.30
CA SER A 337 -25.52 -5.18 -17.07
C SER A 337 -24.29 -4.94 -16.18
N PRO A 338 -23.50 -3.91 -16.45
CA PRO A 338 -22.30 -3.62 -15.68
C PRO A 338 -22.66 -3.25 -14.23
N ALA A 339 -21.87 -3.78 -13.28
CA ALA A 339 -22.03 -3.53 -11.85
C ALA A 339 -21.18 -2.34 -11.40
N PRO A 340 -21.67 -1.50 -10.48
CA PRO A 340 -20.87 -0.45 -9.89
C PRO A 340 -19.83 -1.01 -8.93
N VAL A 341 -18.74 -0.28 -8.73
CA VAL A 341 -17.75 -0.57 -7.68
C VAL A 341 -18.37 -0.48 -6.30
N ASN A 342 -17.94 -1.36 -5.41
CA ASN A 342 -18.25 -1.29 -3.99
C ASN A 342 -16.94 -1.31 -3.19
N TYR A 343 -16.57 -0.16 -2.63
CA TYR A 343 -15.35 0.01 -1.85
C TYR A 343 -15.51 -0.28 -0.35
N GLY A 344 -16.68 -0.67 0.11
CA GLY A 344 -16.87 -1.10 1.50
C GLY A 344 -16.01 -2.32 1.84
N GLY A 345 -15.37 -2.29 3.00
CA GLY A 345 -14.57 -3.39 3.54
C GLY A 345 -13.13 -3.50 2.99
N PHE A 346 -12.64 -2.54 2.20
CA PHE A 346 -11.23 -2.50 1.87
C PHE A 346 -10.41 -2.04 3.07
N VAL A 347 -9.31 -2.75 3.33
CA VAL A 347 -8.42 -2.51 4.46
C VAL A 347 -7.23 -1.66 4.02
N ARG A 348 -6.88 -0.67 4.83
CA ARG A 348 -5.58 0.03 4.73
C ARG A 348 -4.62 -0.63 5.72
N MET A 349 -3.44 -0.99 5.24
CA MET A 349 -2.40 -1.61 6.05
C MET A 349 -1.18 -0.73 6.18
N THR A 350 -0.59 -0.73 7.39
CA THR A 350 0.79 -0.33 7.62
C THR A 350 1.47 -1.51 8.31
N ASN A 351 2.47 -2.10 7.63
CA ASN A 351 3.10 -3.36 8.03
C ASN A 351 4.23 -3.13 9.04
N THR A 352 3.95 -2.37 10.09
CA THR A 352 4.82 -2.22 11.26
C THR A 352 4.73 -3.42 12.19
N ASP A 353 5.52 -3.44 13.26
CA ASP A 353 5.38 -4.35 14.41
C ASP A 353 5.18 -3.51 15.67
N PRO A 354 3.94 -3.39 16.21
CA PRO A 354 2.72 -4.08 15.76
C PRO A 354 2.17 -3.55 14.43
N GLN A 355 1.47 -4.40 13.70
CA GLN A 355 0.78 -4.03 12.48
C GLN A 355 -0.37 -3.06 12.77
N ILE A 356 -0.66 -2.17 11.80
CA ILE A 356 -1.80 -1.26 11.85
C ILE A 356 -2.71 -1.58 10.68
N ALA A 357 -3.96 -1.91 10.97
CA ALA A 357 -5.00 -2.21 10.00
C ALA A 357 -6.22 -1.31 10.23
N VAL A 358 -6.71 -0.69 9.17
CA VAL A 358 -7.86 0.23 9.23
C VAL A 358 -8.87 -0.17 8.16
N VAL A 359 -10.13 -0.26 8.55
CA VAL A 359 -11.24 -0.54 7.64
C VAL A 359 -12.39 0.43 7.84
N GLY A 360 -13.05 0.80 6.76
CA GLY A 360 -14.19 1.72 6.80
C GLY A 360 -13.80 3.17 7.05
N MET A 361 -14.66 3.91 7.76
CA MET A 361 -14.51 5.33 8.01
C MET A 361 -13.74 5.60 9.30
N THR A 362 -12.86 6.60 9.28
CA THR A 362 -12.26 7.19 10.47
C THR A 362 -13.21 8.17 11.13
N GLU A 363 -12.91 8.63 12.34
CA GLU A 363 -13.67 9.71 12.98
C GLU A 363 -13.60 11.00 12.16
N ASP A 364 -12.43 11.33 11.62
CA ASP A 364 -12.24 12.48 10.74
C ASP A 364 -13.17 12.43 9.50
N ASP A 365 -13.34 11.24 8.91
CA ASP A 365 -14.26 11.04 7.77
C ASP A 365 -15.72 11.27 8.16
N LEU A 366 -16.10 10.84 9.36
CA LEU A 366 -17.46 10.99 9.87
C LEU A 366 -17.77 12.43 10.27
N LEU A 367 -16.81 13.12 10.89
CA LEU A 367 -16.90 14.56 11.21
C LEU A 367 -17.05 15.42 9.96
N LYS A 368 -16.24 15.16 8.91
CA LYS A 368 -16.35 15.87 7.62
C LYS A 368 -17.70 15.66 6.93
N ARG A 369 -18.38 14.54 7.21
CA ARG A 369 -19.69 14.18 6.63
C ARG A 369 -20.86 14.54 7.55
N ASP A 370 -20.61 15.19 8.68
CA ASP A 370 -21.62 15.49 9.74
C ASP A 370 -22.43 14.26 10.15
N ARG A 371 -21.78 13.09 10.18
CA ARG A 371 -22.42 11.82 10.51
C ARG A 371 -22.24 11.49 11.98
N LYS A 372 -23.36 11.31 12.71
CA LYS A 372 -23.37 10.91 14.12
C LYS A 372 -22.88 9.46 14.26
N TYR A 373 -22.02 9.22 15.24
CA TYR A 373 -21.43 7.92 15.53
C TYR A 373 -21.28 7.68 17.04
N ASN A 374 -20.96 6.45 17.39
CA ASN A 374 -20.37 6.05 18.68
C ASN A 374 -18.99 5.46 18.40
N SER A 375 -18.04 5.66 19.31
CA SER A 375 -16.71 5.05 19.18
C SER A 375 -16.20 4.59 20.53
N ILE A 376 -15.34 3.57 20.49
CA ILE A 376 -14.58 3.06 21.64
C ILE A 376 -13.14 2.83 21.24
N VAL A 377 -12.21 3.16 22.12
CA VAL A 377 -10.80 2.79 22.01
C VAL A 377 -10.47 1.86 23.18
N LEU A 378 -10.12 0.61 22.87
CA LEU A 378 -9.79 -0.40 23.87
C LEU A 378 -8.30 -0.74 23.76
N PRO A 379 -7.49 -0.53 24.83
CA PRO A 379 -6.07 -0.86 24.82
C PRO A 379 -5.84 -2.37 24.67
N LEU A 380 -4.73 -2.78 24.07
CA LEU A 380 -4.37 -4.21 23.98
C LEU A 380 -4.25 -4.89 25.34
N SER A 381 -3.93 -4.13 26.42
CA SER A 381 -3.81 -4.66 27.79
C SER A 381 -5.08 -5.36 28.30
N GLU A 382 -6.24 -5.06 27.72
CA GLU A 382 -7.52 -5.70 28.08
C GLU A 382 -7.58 -7.15 27.56
N ALA A 383 -6.89 -7.48 26.46
CA ALA A 383 -6.88 -8.83 25.94
C ALA A 383 -5.97 -9.77 26.75
N THR A 384 -6.40 -11.02 26.93
CA THR A 384 -5.58 -12.08 27.55
C THR A 384 -4.29 -12.33 26.76
N ALA A 385 -4.36 -12.22 25.42
CA ALA A 385 -3.21 -12.34 24.53
C ALA A 385 -2.08 -11.35 24.87
N SER A 386 -2.41 -10.12 25.28
CA SER A 386 -1.43 -9.12 25.72
C SER A 386 -0.62 -9.60 26.93
N LYS A 387 -1.27 -10.25 27.87
CA LYS A 387 -0.63 -10.76 29.09
C LYS A 387 0.25 -11.97 28.80
N THR A 388 -0.21 -12.90 27.97
CA THR A 388 0.52 -14.14 27.63
C THR A 388 1.72 -13.90 26.73
N GLN A 389 1.67 -12.86 25.87
CA GLN A 389 2.75 -12.50 24.95
C GLN A 389 3.62 -11.33 25.44
N ASP A 390 3.31 -10.78 26.61
CA ASP A 390 3.94 -9.56 27.18
C ASP A 390 4.04 -8.42 26.16
N PHE A 391 2.93 -8.18 25.45
CA PHE A 391 2.83 -7.17 24.42
C PHE A 391 1.70 -6.18 24.75
N LYS A 392 2.04 -4.93 25.05
CA LYS A 392 1.11 -3.93 25.61
C LYS A 392 0.84 -2.74 24.69
N MET A 393 1.63 -2.60 23.62
CA MET A 393 1.53 -1.44 22.74
C MET A 393 0.49 -1.68 21.66
N GLY A 394 -0.48 -0.77 21.58
CA GLY A 394 -1.53 -0.79 20.59
C GLY A 394 -2.92 -0.77 21.18
N PHE A 395 -3.89 -0.86 20.32
CA PHE A 395 -5.32 -0.75 20.68
C PHE A 395 -6.20 -1.30 19.54
N ILE A 396 -7.47 -1.48 19.85
CA ILE A 396 -8.54 -1.51 18.86
C ILE A 396 -9.43 -0.28 19.05
N LYS A 397 -9.74 0.40 17.96
CA LYS A 397 -10.80 1.40 17.88
C LYS A 397 -11.92 0.84 17.03
N MET A 398 -13.15 0.92 17.51
CA MET A 398 -14.34 0.51 16.76
C MET A 398 -15.32 1.66 16.72
N ILE A 399 -15.95 1.87 15.56
CA ILE A 399 -16.88 2.96 15.30
C ILE A 399 -18.18 2.39 14.76
N SER A 400 -19.29 2.80 15.36
CA SER A 400 -20.65 2.42 14.91
C SER A 400 -21.53 3.61 14.64
N GLY A 401 -22.51 3.43 13.76
CA GLY A 401 -23.61 4.37 13.59
C GLY A 401 -24.58 4.32 14.77
N LYS A 402 -25.49 5.30 14.86
CA LYS A 402 -26.57 5.30 15.85
C LYS A 402 -27.57 4.16 15.65
N ASP A 403 -27.55 3.52 14.50
CA ASP A 403 -28.29 2.32 14.16
C ASP A 403 -27.58 1.02 14.55
N GLY A 404 -26.42 1.13 15.21
CA GLY A 404 -25.60 0.02 15.67
C GLY A 404 -24.73 -0.63 14.57
N ARG A 405 -24.81 -0.22 13.31
CA ARG A 405 -23.99 -0.77 12.23
C ARG A 405 -22.54 -0.34 12.37
N ILE A 406 -21.63 -1.26 12.09
CA ILE A 406 -20.18 -0.95 12.10
C ILE A 406 -19.85 -0.06 10.92
N LEU A 407 -19.23 1.08 11.20
CA LEU A 407 -18.81 2.07 10.20
C LEU A 407 -17.33 1.99 9.89
N GLY A 408 -16.52 1.58 10.85
CA GLY A 408 -15.09 1.47 10.72
C GLY A 408 -14.43 0.89 11.96
N ALA A 409 -13.19 0.48 11.80
CA ALA A 409 -12.33 0.05 12.89
C ALA A 409 -10.86 0.26 12.54
N THR A 410 -10.07 0.51 13.59
CA THR A 410 -8.62 0.56 13.56
C THR A 410 -8.07 -0.45 14.54
N ILE A 411 -7.17 -1.32 14.10
CA ILE A 411 -6.47 -2.29 14.96
C ILE A 411 -4.98 -2.03 14.85
N MET A 412 -4.33 -1.75 15.98
CA MET A 412 -2.88 -1.74 16.11
C MET A 412 -2.47 -2.87 17.04
N ALA A 413 -2.12 -4.02 16.47
CA ALA A 413 -1.86 -5.27 17.20
C ALA A 413 -0.95 -6.22 16.40
N PRO A 414 -0.29 -7.20 17.05
CA PRO A 414 0.28 -8.34 16.34
C PRO A 414 -0.81 -9.08 15.55
N GLY A 415 -0.55 -9.33 14.26
CA GLY A 415 -1.53 -10.00 13.40
C GLY A 415 -2.78 -9.18 13.06
N ALA A 416 -2.70 -7.84 13.10
CA ALA A 416 -3.83 -6.98 12.77
C ALA A 416 -4.36 -7.23 11.35
N SER A 417 -3.49 -7.61 10.39
CA SER A 417 -3.88 -8.01 9.02
C SER A 417 -4.88 -9.16 8.98
N GLU A 418 -4.76 -10.11 9.89
CA GLU A 418 -5.65 -11.27 9.98
C GLU A 418 -6.94 -10.92 10.74
N ILE A 419 -6.79 -10.21 11.85
CA ILE A 419 -7.91 -9.88 12.76
C ILE A 419 -8.91 -8.94 12.10
N ILE A 420 -8.45 -7.96 11.35
CA ILE A 420 -9.30 -6.93 10.71
C ILE A 420 -10.26 -7.53 9.67
N GLN A 421 -9.97 -8.72 9.13
CA GLN A 421 -10.74 -9.30 8.03
C GLN A 421 -12.20 -9.60 8.41
N GLU A 422 -12.47 -10.04 9.65
CA GLU A 422 -13.84 -10.23 10.09
C GLU A 422 -14.62 -8.91 10.11
N ILE A 423 -13.99 -7.81 10.59
CA ILE A 423 -14.62 -6.49 10.60
C ILE A 423 -14.80 -5.97 9.17
N ALA A 424 -13.84 -6.24 8.27
CA ALA A 424 -13.94 -5.85 6.87
C ALA A 424 -15.16 -6.47 6.18
N VAL A 425 -15.43 -7.76 6.44
CA VAL A 425 -16.65 -8.43 5.96
C VAL A 425 -17.89 -7.78 6.56
N MET A 426 -17.88 -7.47 7.84
CA MET A 426 -19.02 -6.85 8.51
C MET A 426 -19.33 -5.44 8.00
N VAL A 427 -18.32 -4.60 7.81
CA VAL A 427 -18.47 -3.27 7.19
C VAL A 427 -19.03 -3.40 5.78
N ARG A 428 -18.52 -4.36 4.99
CA ARG A 428 -18.96 -4.57 3.60
C ARG A 428 -20.43 -4.94 3.48
N TYR A 429 -20.92 -5.75 4.40
CA TYR A 429 -22.28 -6.27 4.38
C TYR A 429 -23.24 -5.57 5.36
N GLY A 430 -22.74 -4.58 6.12
CA GLY A 430 -23.56 -3.73 6.99
C GLY A 430 -24.03 -4.42 8.27
N PHE A 431 -23.23 -5.33 8.82
CA PHE A 431 -23.49 -5.96 10.11
C PHE A 431 -23.41 -4.95 11.28
N SER A 432 -24.03 -5.31 12.39
CA SER A 432 -24.03 -4.49 13.59
C SER A 432 -22.99 -4.95 14.62
N VAL A 433 -22.71 -4.08 15.58
CA VAL A 433 -21.84 -4.36 16.73
C VAL A 433 -22.37 -5.53 17.56
N ALA A 434 -23.70 -5.67 17.64
CA ALA A 434 -24.33 -6.74 18.44
C ALA A 434 -24.00 -8.15 17.90
N GLU A 435 -23.83 -8.29 16.59
CA GLU A 435 -23.48 -9.58 15.99
C GLU A 435 -22.06 -10.02 16.38
N ILE A 436 -21.09 -9.09 16.43
CA ILE A 436 -19.73 -9.39 16.94
C ILE A 436 -19.78 -9.68 18.44
N ALA A 437 -20.42 -8.81 19.23
CA ALA A 437 -20.45 -8.93 20.68
C ALA A 437 -21.00 -10.27 21.16
N ASN A 438 -21.95 -10.85 20.41
CA ASN A 438 -22.59 -12.14 20.69
C ASN A 438 -21.89 -13.33 20.03
N SER A 439 -20.90 -13.10 19.16
CA SER A 439 -20.14 -14.18 18.51
C SER A 439 -19.03 -14.71 19.44
N PRO A 440 -18.88 -16.06 19.58
CA PRO A 440 -17.78 -16.62 20.37
C PRO A 440 -16.43 -16.33 19.71
N HIS A 441 -15.45 -15.90 20.52
CA HIS A 441 -14.06 -15.76 20.11
C HIS A 441 -13.14 -16.58 21.00
N VAL A 442 -11.96 -16.94 20.51
CA VAL A 442 -10.97 -17.69 21.29
C VAL A 442 -10.37 -16.76 22.34
N ALA A 443 -10.61 -17.03 23.61
CA ALA A 443 -10.34 -16.13 24.74
C ALA A 443 -8.87 -15.69 24.90
N SER A 444 -7.89 -16.46 24.42
CA SER A 444 -6.46 -16.12 24.49
C SER A 444 -5.88 -15.63 23.14
N SER A 445 -6.73 -15.32 22.17
CA SER A 445 -6.32 -14.78 20.89
C SER A 445 -6.44 -13.25 20.85
N TRP A 446 -5.76 -12.63 19.88
CA TRP A 446 -5.93 -11.20 19.62
C TRP A 446 -7.30 -10.87 19.05
N SER A 447 -7.98 -11.82 18.37
CA SER A 447 -9.35 -11.60 17.84
C SER A 447 -10.39 -11.43 18.96
N ASP A 448 -10.15 -11.93 20.20
CA ASP A 448 -11.06 -11.67 21.32
C ASP A 448 -11.17 -10.16 21.67
N LEU A 449 -10.16 -9.37 21.31
CA LEU A 449 -10.18 -7.92 21.47
C LEU A 449 -11.31 -7.28 20.67
N VAL A 450 -11.63 -7.83 19.49
CA VAL A 450 -12.74 -7.35 18.63
C VAL A 450 -14.08 -7.53 19.35
N ARG A 451 -14.30 -8.70 19.95
CA ARG A 451 -15.51 -8.98 20.72
C ARG A 451 -15.61 -8.11 21.98
N LEU A 452 -14.47 -7.90 22.67
CA LEU A 452 -14.43 -7.03 23.86
C LEU A 452 -14.80 -5.59 23.47
N ALA A 453 -14.21 -5.03 22.43
CA ALA A 453 -14.53 -3.69 21.94
C ALA A 453 -15.99 -3.57 21.50
N ALA A 454 -16.53 -4.59 20.83
CA ALA A 454 -17.94 -4.62 20.46
C ALA A 454 -18.88 -4.64 21.68
N LYS A 455 -18.51 -5.34 22.76
CA LYS A 455 -19.32 -5.34 24.01
C LYS A 455 -19.35 -3.98 24.69
N GLU A 456 -18.22 -3.27 24.69
CA GLU A 456 -18.14 -1.93 25.29
C GLU A 456 -18.90 -0.87 24.45
N LEU A 457 -19.16 -1.15 23.17
CA LEU A 457 -19.84 -0.25 22.25
C LEU A 457 -21.37 -0.49 22.17
N LEU A 458 -21.88 -1.59 22.76
CA LEU A 458 -23.32 -1.86 22.90
C LEU A 458 -23.98 -0.94 23.92
#